data_2dacb7971502de08c3d6db0e88c1dbf2
#
_entry.id   2dacb7971502de08c3d6db0e88c1dbf2
#
_cell.length_a   1.000
_cell.length_b   1.000
_cell.length_c   1.000
_cell.angle_alpha   90.00
_cell.angle_beta   90.00
_cell.angle_gamma   90.00
#
_symmetry.space_group_name_H-M   'P 1'
#
loop_
_entity.id
_entity.type
_entity.pdbx_description
1 polymer ?
#
loop_
_entity_poly.entity_id
_entity_poly.type
_entity_poly.pdbx_seq_one_letter_code
_entity_poly.pdbx_strand_id
1 'polypeptide(L)'
;VEDPGEGELRIRQTAIGVHYHDIYVRTGLYKTLNLPGIPGVEATGIVESIGPGVTNFKLGDRIGYITSGYGAYATHRLLHENLALKLPNFVSDELIATNFSRAMTVQMLVERITNLNSTHTILVTAASGGVGRLLCQRANLLGACVIGSVSTPEKAILANSYGCNHSLVYDQRDFRTQIMDIRRNVKNYLMVIIIYGDVLLIVILFQKKFFLKE
;
A
#
# COMPACT_ATOMS: atom_id res chain seq x y z
N VAL A 1 15.16 13.80 21.86
CA VAL A 1 14.10 12.83 22.19
C VAL A 1 14.34 12.35 23.60
N GLU A 2 13.32 12.36 24.43
CA GLU A 2 13.34 11.95 25.83
C GLU A 2 13.68 10.45 26.00
N ASP A 3 13.95 10.01 27.23
CA ASP A 3 14.10 8.58 27.52
C ASP A 3 12.76 7.87 27.37
N PRO A 4 12.75 6.60 26.93
CA PRO A 4 11.51 5.86 26.71
C PRO A 4 10.81 5.55 28.03
N GLY A 5 9.48 5.79 28.04
CA GLY A 5 8.59 5.43 29.14
C GLY A 5 8.19 3.95 29.15
N GLU A 6 7.20 3.61 29.96
CA GLU A 6 6.69 2.23 30.08
C GLU A 6 6.21 1.69 28.73
N GLY A 7 6.74 0.54 28.32
CA GLY A 7 6.40 -0.10 27.05
C GLY A 7 6.94 0.59 25.79
N GLU A 8 7.78 1.61 25.93
CA GLU A 8 8.28 2.38 24.78
C GLU A 8 9.71 1.98 24.37
N LEU A 9 9.96 2.17 23.08
CA LEU A 9 11.27 2.05 22.44
C LEU A 9 11.72 3.44 21.98
N ARG A 10 12.99 3.81 22.18
CA ARG A 10 13.61 4.89 21.44
C ARG A 10 14.28 4.32 20.21
N ILE A 11 13.89 4.84 19.07
CA ILE A 11 14.30 4.34 17.75
C ILE A 11 15.08 5.42 17.03
N ARG A 12 16.29 5.09 16.54
CA ARG A 12 16.97 5.86 15.52
C ARG A 12 16.50 5.38 14.14
N GLN A 13 15.86 6.25 13.41
CA GLN A 13 15.28 5.91 12.11
C GLN A 13 16.35 5.81 11.03
N THR A 14 16.26 4.78 10.18
CA THR A 14 17.22 4.48 9.10
C THR A 14 16.65 4.75 7.72
N ALA A 15 15.35 4.54 7.53
CA ALA A 15 14.65 4.93 6.32
C ALA A 15 13.21 5.32 6.65
N ILE A 16 12.67 6.31 5.91
CA ILE A 16 11.35 6.88 6.14
C ILE A 16 10.52 6.74 4.87
N GLY A 17 9.33 6.16 4.98
CA GLY A 17 8.35 6.07 3.90
C GLY A 17 7.67 7.41 3.66
N VAL A 18 7.58 7.80 2.38
CA VAL A 18 6.85 9.00 1.96
C VAL A 18 5.62 8.61 1.16
N HIS A 19 4.46 9.13 1.59
CA HIS A 19 3.16 8.81 1.01
C HIS A 19 2.42 10.06 0.54
N TYR A 20 1.50 9.91 -0.41
CA TYR A 20 0.59 10.99 -0.79
C TYR A 20 -0.26 11.47 0.41
N HIS A 21 -0.56 10.57 1.35
CA HIS A 21 -1.20 10.92 2.63
C HIS A 21 -0.46 12.06 3.34
N ASP A 22 0.86 12.01 3.39
CA ASP A 22 1.68 13.04 4.06
C ASP A 22 1.57 14.40 3.36
N ILE A 23 1.41 14.39 2.02
CA ILE A 23 1.15 15.60 1.25
C ILE A 23 -0.23 16.17 1.61
N TYR A 24 -1.25 15.34 1.71
CA TYR A 24 -2.61 15.75 2.08
C TYR A 24 -2.69 16.31 3.50
N VAL A 25 -1.95 15.72 4.43
CA VAL A 25 -1.81 16.24 5.80
C VAL A 25 -1.08 17.59 5.80
N ARG A 26 0.05 17.68 5.10
CA ARG A 26 0.84 18.91 5.01
C ARG A 26 0.06 20.08 4.38
N THR A 27 -0.73 19.80 3.35
CA THR A 27 -1.54 20.84 2.66
C THR A 27 -2.83 21.19 3.42
N GLY A 28 -3.14 20.48 4.53
CA GLY A 28 -4.36 20.70 5.29
C GLY A 28 -5.62 20.11 4.66
N LEU A 29 -5.49 19.31 3.59
CA LEU A 29 -6.61 18.55 3.03
C LEU A 29 -7.12 17.53 4.06
N TYR A 30 -6.19 16.87 4.78
CA TYR A 30 -6.50 16.04 5.92
C TYR A 30 -6.05 16.74 7.21
N LYS A 31 -7.02 17.19 7.99
CA LYS A 31 -6.79 17.88 9.27
C LYS A 31 -6.63 16.87 10.41
N THR A 32 -5.71 15.94 10.27
CA THR A 32 -5.48 14.84 11.21
C THR A 32 -4.22 14.99 12.04
N LEU A 33 -3.32 15.91 11.67
CA LEU A 33 -2.13 16.27 12.44
C LEU A 33 -2.37 17.55 13.25
N ASN A 34 -2.20 17.47 14.56
CA ASN A 34 -2.20 18.65 15.42
C ASN A 34 -0.92 19.46 15.22
N LEU A 35 -1.06 20.78 15.10
CA LEU A 35 0.08 21.69 14.92
C LEU A 35 0.41 22.39 16.25
N PRO A 36 1.73 22.56 16.57
CA PRO A 36 2.89 22.08 15.83
C PRO A 36 3.04 20.55 15.91
N GLY A 37 3.41 19.89 14.80
CA GLY A 37 3.54 18.44 14.74
C GLY A 37 4.49 17.97 13.65
N ILE A 38 5.01 16.77 13.80
CA ILE A 38 5.90 16.12 12.84
C ILE A 38 5.07 15.13 12.01
N PRO A 39 5.00 15.29 10.68
CA PRO A 39 4.27 14.35 9.83
C PRO A 39 4.98 12.99 9.67
N GLY A 40 4.44 12.15 8.79
CA GLY A 40 4.97 10.82 8.46
C GLY A 40 4.41 9.72 9.35
N VAL A 41 4.09 8.59 8.72
CA VAL A 41 3.37 7.47 9.35
C VAL A 41 4.16 6.16 9.31
N GLU A 42 5.22 6.07 8.52
CA GLU A 42 5.95 4.84 8.25
C GLU A 42 7.46 5.07 8.26
N ALA A 43 8.20 4.21 8.94
CA ALA A 43 9.66 4.19 8.87
C ALA A 43 10.21 2.83 9.31
N THR A 44 11.51 2.67 9.10
CA THR A 44 12.35 1.64 9.71
C THR A 44 13.38 2.26 10.62
N GLY A 45 13.93 1.49 11.55
CA GLY A 45 14.94 1.99 12.45
C GLY A 45 15.58 0.91 13.30
N ILE A 46 16.48 1.37 14.16
CA ILE A 46 17.23 0.54 15.12
C ILE A 46 16.85 0.96 16.52
N VAL A 47 16.56 -0.01 17.38
CA VAL A 47 16.26 0.22 18.79
C VAL A 47 17.56 0.65 19.51
N GLU A 48 17.58 1.87 20.04
CA GLU A 48 18.73 2.43 20.78
C GLU A 48 18.53 2.44 22.29
N SER A 49 17.27 2.48 22.75
CA SER A 49 16.93 2.40 24.17
C SER A 49 15.56 1.77 24.33
N ILE A 50 15.36 1.10 25.47
CA ILE A 50 14.10 0.44 25.83
C ILE A 50 13.63 0.95 27.18
N GLY A 51 12.35 1.23 27.31
CA GLY A 51 11.70 1.62 28.55
C GLY A 51 11.36 0.43 29.44
N PRO A 52 10.89 0.69 30.66
CA PRO A 52 10.39 -0.34 31.56
C PRO A 52 9.28 -1.17 30.88
N GLY A 53 9.14 -2.44 31.28
CA GLY A 53 8.09 -3.34 30.79
C GLY A 53 8.28 -3.88 29.39
N VAL A 54 9.20 -3.39 28.57
CA VAL A 54 9.53 -3.91 27.24
C VAL A 54 10.16 -5.29 27.36
N THR A 55 9.56 -6.30 26.73
CA THR A 55 10.04 -7.69 26.76
C THR A 55 10.33 -8.27 25.38
N ASN A 56 9.73 -7.70 24.32
CA ASN A 56 9.82 -8.27 22.99
C ASN A 56 11.01 -7.76 22.17
N PHE A 57 11.69 -6.70 22.62
CA PHE A 57 12.76 -6.04 21.88
C PHE A 57 14.01 -5.89 22.74
N LYS A 58 15.16 -5.80 22.06
CA LYS A 58 16.47 -5.51 22.66
C LYS A 58 17.21 -4.45 21.85
N LEU A 59 18.23 -3.86 22.46
CA LEU A 59 19.12 -2.90 21.80
C LEU A 59 19.70 -3.51 20.52
N GLY A 60 19.72 -2.73 19.46
CA GLY A 60 20.20 -3.13 18.14
C GLY A 60 19.18 -3.88 17.27
N ASP A 61 17.99 -4.22 17.79
CA ASP A 61 16.94 -4.83 16.96
C ASP A 61 16.54 -3.87 15.84
N ARG A 62 16.48 -4.38 14.60
CA ARG A 62 15.93 -3.67 13.45
C ARG A 62 14.42 -3.81 13.44
N ILE A 63 13.75 -2.69 13.30
CA ILE A 63 12.28 -2.66 13.31
C ILE A 63 11.72 -1.84 12.14
N GLY A 64 10.49 -2.16 11.75
CA GLY A 64 9.63 -1.34 10.92
C GLY A 64 8.32 -1.06 11.63
N TYR A 65 7.68 0.05 11.30
CA TYR A 65 6.39 0.41 11.88
C TYR A 65 5.53 1.23 10.93
N ILE A 66 4.23 1.15 11.17
CA ILE A 66 3.23 2.06 10.61
C ILE A 66 2.38 2.55 11.76
N THR A 67 2.10 3.85 11.83
CA THR A 67 1.27 4.42 12.91
C THR A 67 0.45 5.60 12.44
N SER A 68 -0.78 5.71 12.92
CA SER A 68 -1.62 6.89 12.76
C SER A 68 -1.20 8.08 13.63
N GLY A 69 -0.26 7.87 14.58
CA GLY A 69 0.22 8.89 15.51
C GLY A 69 1.25 9.85 14.94
N TYR A 70 1.53 9.81 13.64
CA TYR A 70 2.52 10.65 12.96
C TYR A 70 3.93 10.61 13.63
N GLY A 71 4.83 11.49 13.21
CA GLY A 71 6.16 11.62 13.83
C GLY A 71 7.27 10.83 13.14
N ALA A 72 7.03 10.26 11.94
CA ALA A 72 8.08 9.53 11.24
C ALA A 72 9.12 10.43 10.57
N TYR A 73 8.82 11.71 10.28
CA TYR A 73 9.78 12.62 9.66
C TYR A 73 10.73 13.22 10.68
N ALA A 74 11.41 12.35 11.41
CA ALA A 74 12.39 12.68 12.44
C ALA A 74 13.59 11.71 12.37
N THR A 75 14.72 12.08 12.94
CA THR A 75 15.88 11.19 13.06
C THR A 75 15.67 10.13 14.15
N HIS A 76 14.96 10.49 15.20
CA HIS A 76 14.64 9.63 16.34
C HIS A 76 13.21 9.86 16.79
N ARG A 77 12.60 8.82 17.35
CA ARG A 77 11.29 8.93 18.01
C ARG A 77 11.11 7.92 19.13
N LEU A 78 10.14 8.19 19.99
CA LEU A 78 9.58 7.18 20.87
C LEU A 78 8.45 6.45 20.17
N LEU A 79 8.38 5.14 20.37
CA LEU A 79 7.34 4.28 19.78
C LEU A 79 6.99 3.18 20.79
N HIS A 80 5.70 2.99 21.06
CA HIS A 80 5.26 1.86 21.88
C HIS A 80 5.56 0.52 21.18
N GLU A 81 6.09 -0.47 21.92
CA GLU A 81 6.56 -1.75 21.36
C GLU A 81 5.50 -2.48 20.53
N ASN A 82 4.20 -2.34 20.87
CA ASN A 82 3.09 -2.97 20.13
C ASN A 82 2.92 -2.47 18.68
N LEU A 83 3.53 -1.35 18.34
CA LEU A 83 3.51 -0.79 16.97
C LEU A 83 4.73 -1.20 16.15
N ALA A 84 5.73 -1.79 16.79
CA ALA A 84 6.97 -2.19 16.15
C ALA A 84 6.92 -3.65 15.68
N LEU A 85 7.48 -3.91 14.50
CA LEU A 85 7.70 -5.27 13.98
C LEU A 85 9.19 -5.50 13.77
N LYS A 86 9.71 -6.63 14.26
CA LYS A 86 11.09 -7.01 13.97
C LYS A 86 11.28 -7.30 12.49
N LEU A 87 12.31 -6.74 11.91
CA LEU A 87 12.65 -6.95 10.51
C LEU A 87 13.62 -8.12 10.34
N PRO A 88 13.39 -9.02 9.39
CA PRO A 88 14.33 -10.07 9.06
C PRO A 88 15.58 -9.48 8.40
N ASN A 89 16.74 -10.13 8.61
CA ASN A 89 18.02 -9.63 8.13
C ASN A 89 18.17 -9.59 6.60
N PHE A 90 17.36 -10.37 5.87
CA PHE A 90 17.42 -10.44 4.40
C PHE A 90 16.68 -9.30 3.70
N VAL A 91 15.98 -8.42 4.43
CA VAL A 91 15.23 -7.30 3.87
C VAL A 91 15.91 -5.99 4.23
N SER A 92 16.11 -5.10 3.26
CA SER A 92 16.69 -3.78 3.52
C SER A 92 15.68 -2.82 4.14
N ASP A 93 16.18 -1.82 4.86
CA ASP A 93 15.36 -0.80 5.49
C ASP A 93 14.60 0.04 4.45
N GLU A 94 15.25 0.37 3.33
CA GLU A 94 14.65 1.13 2.24
C GLU A 94 13.51 0.35 1.58
N LEU A 95 13.66 -0.96 1.38
CA LEU A 95 12.62 -1.79 0.79
C LEU A 95 11.38 -1.83 1.69
N ILE A 96 11.57 -1.94 3.00
CA ILE A 96 10.47 -1.91 3.96
C ILE A 96 9.84 -0.52 3.99
N ALA A 97 10.61 0.55 4.23
CA ALA A 97 10.08 1.91 4.34
C ALA A 97 9.32 2.38 3.09
N THR A 98 9.64 1.84 1.92
CA THR A 98 8.95 2.18 0.67
C THR A 98 7.75 1.32 0.34
N ASN A 99 7.55 0.18 1.01
CA ASN A 99 6.54 -0.80 0.59
C ASN A 99 5.66 -1.35 1.72
N PHE A 100 5.98 -1.15 2.99
CA PHE A 100 5.31 -1.86 4.09
C PHE A 100 3.81 -1.55 4.16
N SER A 101 3.39 -0.28 4.23
CA SER A 101 1.98 0.09 4.24
C SER A 101 1.25 -0.33 2.96
N ARG A 102 1.93 -0.20 1.82
CA ARG A 102 1.40 -0.62 0.52
C ARG A 102 1.17 -2.13 0.46
N ALA A 103 2.12 -2.91 0.96
CA ALA A 103 2.03 -4.38 1.02
C ALA A 103 0.91 -4.83 1.97
N MET A 104 0.78 -4.20 3.14
CA MET A 104 -0.33 -4.47 4.07
C MET A 104 -1.69 -4.14 3.45
N THR A 105 -1.77 -3.04 2.71
CA THR A 105 -2.98 -2.67 1.94
C THR A 105 -3.32 -3.75 0.91
N VAL A 106 -2.34 -4.20 0.15
CA VAL A 106 -2.53 -5.27 -0.85
C VAL A 106 -2.95 -6.59 -0.18
N GLN A 107 -2.32 -6.97 0.92
CA GLN A 107 -2.70 -8.17 1.67
C GLN A 107 -4.14 -8.09 2.17
N MET A 108 -4.52 -6.97 2.77
CA MET A 108 -5.90 -6.75 3.24
C MET A 108 -6.91 -6.89 2.09
N LEU A 109 -6.63 -6.28 0.94
CA LEU A 109 -7.47 -6.36 -0.25
C LEU A 109 -7.64 -7.78 -0.74
N VAL A 110 -6.52 -8.45 -0.94
CA VAL A 110 -6.45 -9.74 -1.60
C VAL A 110 -6.99 -10.86 -0.69
N GLU A 111 -6.68 -10.83 0.60
CA GLU A 111 -6.98 -11.93 1.52
C GLU A 111 -8.23 -11.68 2.36
N ARG A 112 -8.43 -10.45 2.86
CA ARG A 112 -9.50 -10.17 3.82
C ARG A 112 -10.79 -9.67 3.16
N ILE A 113 -10.65 -8.87 2.11
CA ILE A 113 -11.81 -8.24 1.46
C ILE A 113 -12.31 -9.11 0.31
N THR A 114 -11.40 -9.65 -0.52
CA THR A 114 -11.79 -10.25 -1.80
C THR A 114 -11.58 -11.76 -1.89
N ASN A 115 -10.72 -12.34 -1.07
CA ASN A 115 -10.28 -13.73 -1.18
C ASN A 115 -9.89 -14.08 -2.63
N LEU A 116 -8.99 -13.27 -3.19
CA LEU A 116 -8.63 -13.29 -4.62
C LEU A 116 -7.99 -14.62 -5.02
N ASN A 117 -8.40 -15.15 -6.18
CA ASN A 117 -7.88 -16.40 -6.73
C ASN A 117 -7.98 -16.41 -8.27
N SER A 118 -7.58 -17.52 -8.89
CA SER A 118 -7.51 -17.71 -10.34
C SER A 118 -8.84 -17.62 -11.10
N THR A 119 -9.98 -17.63 -10.40
CA THR A 119 -11.29 -17.46 -11.02
C THR A 119 -11.70 -16.00 -11.18
N HIS A 120 -10.93 -15.08 -10.63
CA HIS A 120 -11.25 -13.65 -10.63
C HIS A 120 -10.56 -12.91 -11.78
N THR A 121 -11.23 -11.88 -12.23
CA THR A 121 -10.64 -10.78 -13.01
C THR A 121 -10.78 -9.50 -12.22
N ILE A 122 -9.72 -8.74 -12.12
CA ILE A 122 -9.71 -7.47 -11.40
C ILE A 122 -9.35 -6.30 -12.32
N LEU A 123 -10.01 -5.17 -12.13
CA LEU A 123 -9.60 -3.89 -12.70
C LEU A 123 -8.89 -3.07 -11.62
N VAL A 124 -7.63 -2.77 -11.86
CA VAL A 124 -6.78 -1.98 -10.96
C VAL A 124 -6.56 -0.61 -11.55
N THR A 125 -7.05 0.44 -10.89
CA THR A 125 -6.74 1.81 -11.31
C THR A 125 -5.34 2.20 -10.82
N ALA A 126 -4.67 3.13 -11.51
CA ALA A 126 -3.30 3.50 -11.23
C ALA A 126 -2.35 2.28 -11.09
N ALA A 127 -2.47 1.32 -12.01
CA ALA A 127 -1.79 0.02 -11.94
C ALA A 127 -0.26 0.10 -11.86
N SER A 128 0.35 1.18 -12.35
CA SER A 128 1.79 1.45 -12.24
C SER A 128 2.19 2.19 -10.95
N GLY A 129 1.22 2.58 -10.11
CA GLY A 129 1.46 3.29 -8.86
C GLY A 129 1.96 2.37 -7.73
N GLY A 130 2.26 2.94 -6.56
CA GLY A 130 2.84 2.21 -5.43
C GLY A 130 2.06 0.98 -5.00
N VAL A 131 0.77 1.12 -4.70
CA VAL A 131 -0.12 0.01 -4.35
C VAL A 131 -0.47 -0.81 -5.60
N GLY A 132 -0.76 -0.14 -6.73
CA GLY A 132 -1.18 -0.79 -7.97
C GLY A 132 -0.20 -1.85 -8.47
N ARG A 133 1.10 -1.54 -8.51
CA ARG A 133 2.14 -2.49 -8.93
C ARG A 133 2.24 -3.72 -8.04
N LEU A 134 2.16 -3.55 -6.72
CA LEU A 134 2.19 -4.66 -5.78
C LEU A 134 0.92 -5.52 -5.88
N LEU A 135 -0.23 -4.88 -6.11
CA LEU A 135 -1.50 -5.57 -6.32
C LEU A 135 -1.48 -6.37 -7.63
N CYS A 136 -0.96 -5.80 -8.73
CA CYS A 136 -0.80 -6.53 -9.99
C CYS A 136 0.09 -7.76 -9.82
N GLN A 137 1.25 -7.62 -9.16
CA GLN A 137 2.14 -8.75 -8.87
C GLN A 137 1.44 -9.82 -8.04
N ARG A 138 0.80 -9.44 -6.93
CA ARG A 138 0.15 -10.40 -6.04
C ARG A 138 -1.04 -11.11 -6.70
N ALA A 139 -1.86 -10.37 -7.44
CA ALA A 139 -2.99 -10.91 -8.17
C ALA A 139 -2.55 -11.90 -9.26
N ASN A 140 -1.52 -11.54 -10.03
CA ASN A 140 -0.96 -12.42 -11.05
C ASN A 140 -0.39 -13.71 -10.45
N LEU A 141 0.32 -13.64 -9.30
CA LEU A 141 0.79 -14.82 -8.57
C LEU A 141 -0.33 -15.74 -8.10
N LEU A 142 -1.52 -15.20 -7.82
CA LEU A 142 -2.71 -15.97 -7.47
C LEU A 142 -3.47 -16.48 -8.70
N GLY A 143 -2.97 -16.24 -9.90
CA GLY A 143 -3.58 -16.65 -11.16
C GLY A 143 -4.78 -15.81 -11.61
N ALA A 144 -5.09 -14.70 -10.93
CA ALA A 144 -6.15 -13.80 -11.34
C ALA A 144 -5.78 -13.03 -12.61
N CYS A 145 -6.76 -12.73 -13.45
CA CYS A 145 -6.58 -11.86 -14.61
C CYS A 145 -6.59 -10.40 -14.17
N VAL A 146 -5.56 -9.64 -14.51
CA VAL A 146 -5.39 -8.24 -14.10
C VAL A 146 -5.56 -7.31 -15.30
N ILE A 147 -6.55 -6.44 -15.22
CA ILE A 147 -6.73 -5.30 -16.13
C ILE A 147 -6.26 -4.06 -15.37
N GLY A 148 -5.28 -3.36 -15.90
CA GLY A 148 -4.72 -2.16 -15.27
C GLY A 148 -5.10 -0.90 -16.04
N SER A 149 -5.52 0.18 -15.37
CA SER A 149 -5.65 1.48 -16.01
C SER A 149 -4.52 2.42 -15.59
N VAL A 150 -3.97 3.13 -16.56
CA VAL A 150 -2.82 4.02 -16.39
C VAL A 150 -2.99 5.31 -17.21
N SER A 151 -2.16 6.33 -16.92
CA SER A 151 -2.29 7.64 -17.58
C SER A 151 -1.48 7.79 -18.86
N THR A 152 -0.45 6.96 -19.07
CA THR A 152 0.42 7.07 -20.27
C THR A 152 0.83 5.70 -20.80
N PRO A 153 1.26 5.62 -22.08
CA PRO A 153 1.78 4.38 -22.67
C PRO A 153 3.00 3.81 -21.92
N GLU A 154 3.90 4.66 -21.44
CA GLU A 154 5.08 4.24 -20.68
C GLU A 154 4.68 3.55 -19.37
N LYS A 155 3.66 4.08 -18.70
CA LYS A 155 3.08 3.47 -17.51
C LYS A 155 2.36 2.16 -17.80
N ALA A 156 1.84 1.98 -19.02
CA ALA A 156 1.26 0.71 -19.45
C ALA A 156 2.34 -0.39 -19.57
N ILE A 157 3.48 -0.06 -20.18
CA ILE A 157 4.62 -0.97 -20.23
C ILE A 157 5.08 -1.37 -18.84
N LEU A 158 5.16 -0.38 -17.94
CA LEU A 158 5.54 -0.62 -16.55
C LEU A 158 4.51 -1.49 -15.80
N ALA A 159 3.21 -1.27 -15.98
CA ALA A 159 2.17 -2.10 -15.37
C ALA A 159 2.25 -3.56 -15.85
N ASN A 160 2.50 -3.77 -17.16
CA ASN A 160 2.68 -5.10 -17.73
C ASN A 160 3.89 -5.83 -17.11
N SER A 161 5.00 -5.14 -16.88
CA SER A 161 6.17 -5.73 -16.22
C SER A 161 5.90 -6.17 -14.77
N TYR A 162 4.86 -5.64 -14.16
CA TYR A 162 4.39 -6.03 -12.83
C TYR A 162 3.26 -7.08 -12.84
N GLY A 163 3.01 -7.72 -13.98
CA GLY A 163 2.01 -8.81 -14.07
C GLY A 163 0.60 -8.35 -14.40
N CYS A 164 0.41 -7.12 -14.87
CA CYS A 164 -0.85 -6.71 -15.48
C CYS A 164 -1.01 -7.43 -16.83
N ASN A 165 -2.13 -8.14 -17.02
CA ASN A 165 -2.38 -8.88 -18.26
C ASN A 165 -2.85 -7.96 -19.40
N HIS A 166 -3.63 -6.93 -19.05
CA HIS A 166 -4.17 -5.95 -19.99
C HIS A 166 -4.02 -4.55 -19.41
N SER A 167 -3.11 -3.74 -19.94
CA SER A 167 -2.95 -2.36 -19.50
C SER A 167 -3.63 -1.40 -20.48
N LEU A 168 -4.47 -0.53 -19.95
CA LEU A 168 -5.29 0.42 -20.68
C LEU A 168 -4.90 1.86 -20.31
N VAL A 169 -4.71 2.71 -21.32
CA VAL A 169 -4.45 4.14 -21.13
C VAL A 169 -5.80 4.87 -21.12
N TYR A 170 -6.20 5.45 -19.98
CA TYR A 170 -7.55 6.00 -19.79
C TYR A 170 -7.81 7.32 -20.55
N ASP A 171 -6.78 7.98 -21.08
CA ASP A 171 -6.93 9.19 -21.90
C ASP A 171 -7.19 8.90 -23.39
N GLN A 172 -7.32 7.62 -23.76
CA GLN A 172 -7.65 7.22 -25.12
C GLN A 172 -9.16 7.14 -25.32
N ARG A 173 -9.65 7.59 -26.50
CA ARG A 173 -11.09 7.66 -26.84
C ARG A 173 -11.84 6.33 -26.71
N ASP A 174 -11.12 5.20 -26.77
CA ASP A 174 -11.70 3.86 -26.77
C ASP A 174 -11.62 3.12 -25.42
N PHE A 175 -11.26 3.81 -24.33
CA PHE A 175 -11.04 3.17 -23.03
C PHE A 175 -12.25 2.32 -22.58
N ARG A 176 -13.47 2.86 -22.69
CA ARG A 176 -14.70 2.12 -22.34
C ARG A 176 -14.88 0.88 -23.22
N THR A 177 -14.68 1.03 -24.53
CA THR A 177 -14.83 -0.07 -25.50
C THR A 177 -13.82 -1.16 -25.21
N GLN A 178 -12.57 -0.81 -24.97
CA GLN A 178 -11.50 -1.77 -24.62
C GLN A 178 -11.82 -2.56 -23.34
N ILE A 179 -12.31 -1.90 -22.28
CA ILE A 179 -12.77 -2.61 -21.06
C ILE A 179 -13.93 -3.57 -21.39
N MET A 180 -14.89 -3.14 -22.20
CA MET A 180 -16.04 -3.98 -22.54
C MET A 180 -15.64 -5.19 -23.38
N ASP A 181 -14.68 -5.05 -24.28
CA ASP A 181 -14.17 -6.14 -25.11
C ASP A 181 -13.38 -7.16 -24.29
N ILE A 182 -12.49 -6.70 -23.42
CA ILE A 182 -11.79 -7.58 -22.48
C ILE A 182 -12.81 -8.33 -21.61
N ARG A 183 -13.82 -7.63 -21.10
CA ARG A 183 -14.88 -8.21 -20.28
C ARG A 183 -15.68 -9.31 -20.99
N ARG A 184 -15.97 -9.19 -22.28
CA ARG A 184 -16.68 -10.23 -23.06
C ARG A 184 -15.92 -11.55 -23.06
N ASN A 185 -14.59 -11.49 -23.03
CA ASN A 185 -13.69 -12.63 -23.06
C ASN A 185 -13.34 -13.18 -21.67
N VAL A 186 -13.72 -12.49 -20.60
CA VAL A 186 -13.42 -12.89 -19.22
C VAL A 186 -14.51 -13.80 -18.68
N LYS A 187 -14.10 -14.96 -18.14
CA LYS A 187 -15.02 -16.03 -17.77
C LYS A 187 -15.76 -15.84 -16.44
N ASN A 188 -15.34 -14.95 -15.53
CA ASN A 188 -15.89 -14.88 -14.17
C ASN A 188 -16.03 -13.45 -13.63
N TYR A 189 -16.14 -13.30 -12.31
CA TYR A 189 -16.40 -12.03 -11.61
C TYR A 189 -15.39 -10.93 -11.99
N LEU A 190 -15.90 -9.79 -12.40
CA LEU A 190 -15.11 -8.57 -12.52
C LEU A 190 -15.15 -7.83 -11.19
N MET A 191 -14.01 -7.62 -10.60
CA MET A 191 -13.83 -6.81 -9.41
C MET A 191 -13.11 -5.53 -9.81
N VAL A 192 -13.63 -4.38 -9.41
CA VAL A 192 -12.96 -3.09 -9.63
C VAL A 192 -12.31 -2.65 -8.33
N ILE A 193 -11.01 -2.51 -8.33
CA ILE A 193 -10.24 -1.95 -7.21
C ILE A 193 -9.80 -0.56 -7.61
N ILE A 194 -10.46 0.45 -7.07
CA ILE A 194 -10.15 1.85 -7.33
C ILE A 194 -9.14 2.32 -6.31
N ILE A 195 -7.95 2.67 -6.79
CA ILE A 195 -6.90 3.29 -6.00
C ILE A 195 -6.90 4.77 -6.35
N TYR A 196 -7.28 5.62 -5.40
CA TYR A 196 -7.22 7.06 -5.55
C TYR A 196 -6.17 7.64 -4.60
N GLY A 197 -5.03 8.04 -5.15
CA GLY A 197 -3.86 8.36 -4.32
C GLY A 197 -3.43 7.14 -3.50
N ASP A 198 -2.97 7.37 -2.28
CA ASP A 198 -2.63 6.29 -1.35
C ASP A 198 -3.75 5.99 -0.33
N VAL A 199 -4.93 6.61 -0.45
CA VAL A 199 -5.86 6.70 0.69
C VAL A 199 -7.28 6.23 0.41
N LEU A 200 -7.78 6.29 -0.81
CA LEU A 200 -9.16 5.84 -1.07
C LEU A 200 -9.18 4.57 -1.90
N LEU A 201 -9.64 3.51 -1.25
CA LEU A 201 -9.81 2.21 -1.85
C LEU A 201 -11.30 1.91 -1.92
N ILE A 202 -11.84 1.83 -3.12
CA ILE A 202 -13.21 1.36 -3.35
C ILE A 202 -13.11 0.00 -4.03
N VAL A 203 -13.66 -1.02 -3.39
CA VAL A 203 -13.83 -2.33 -3.99
C VAL A 203 -15.28 -2.48 -4.41
N ILE A 204 -15.51 -2.59 -5.71
CA ILE A 204 -16.85 -2.83 -6.27
C ILE A 204 -16.83 -4.22 -6.89
N LEU A 205 -17.67 -5.10 -6.37
CA LEU A 205 -17.87 -6.45 -6.89
C LEU A 205 -19.00 -6.45 -7.92
N PHE A 206 -18.70 -6.84 -9.14
CA PHE A 206 -19.71 -7.02 -10.17
C PHE A 206 -19.86 -8.50 -10.53
N GLN A 207 -21.02 -9.08 -10.28
CA GLN A 207 -21.35 -10.38 -10.85
C GLN A 207 -21.75 -10.23 -12.33
N LYS A 208 -21.41 -11.18 -13.18
CA LYS A 208 -21.72 -11.18 -14.63
C LYS A 208 -23.20 -10.91 -14.94
N LYS A 209 -24.12 -11.25 -14.04
CA LYS A 209 -25.57 -11.05 -14.17
C LYS A 209 -26.06 -9.60 -14.07
N PHE A 210 -25.27 -8.70 -13.48
CA PHE A 210 -25.72 -7.32 -13.21
C PHE A 210 -25.68 -6.37 -14.43
N PHE A 211 -24.97 -6.76 -15.48
CA PHE A 211 -24.74 -5.90 -16.65
C PHE A 211 -25.45 -6.37 -17.94
N LEU A 212 -26.32 -7.35 -17.86
CA LEU A 212 -27.07 -7.84 -19.00
C LEU A 212 -28.48 -7.21 -19.13
N LYS A 213 -28.74 -6.09 -18.45
CA LYS A 213 -29.90 -5.24 -18.82
C LYS A 213 -29.38 -4.11 -19.69
N GLU A 214 -29.86 -4.14 -20.93
CA GLU A 214 -29.70 -3.18 -22.00
C GLU A 214 -30.00 -1.74 -21.59
#